data_b39299b0a7aa0d918c899b5aff0e278f
#
_entry.id   b39299b0a7aa0d918c899b5aff0e278f
#
_cell.length_a   1.000
_cell.length_b   1.000
_cell.length_c   1.000
_cell.angle_alpha   90.00
_cell.angle_beta   90.00
_cell.angle_gamma   90.00
#
_symmetry.space_group_name_H-M   'P 1'
#
loop_
_entity.id
_entity.type
_entity.pdbx_description
1 polymer ?
#
loop_
_entity_poly.entity_id
_entity_poly.type
_entity_poly.pdbx_seq_one_letter_code
_entity_poly.pdbx_strand_id
1 'polypeptide(L)'
;QLDERQVVFPVGENYVSKGIFFISNITPSVSPKGEHLIIVGTPVKPEETENPTRIKEIVSKMKQELSEIYPDFDDSLLWDRPMAWKLVEAVVKEPGLVWKNKMPHSVSNVDGLFFVGDSTISYGIGTDSAAHSAVLAHPLIQKHLSSL
;
A
#
# COMPACT_ATOMS: atom_id res chain seq x y z
N GLN A 1 -15.51 14.71 -10.59
CA GLN A 1 -14.08 14.52 -10.23
C GLN A 1 -13.73 15.55 -9.15
N LEU A 2 -13.32 15.07 -7.97
CA LEU A 2 -13.02 15.95 -6.83
C LEU A 2 -11.64 16.63 -6.96
N ASP A 3 -10.67 15.96 -7.57
CA ASP A 3 -9.29 16.44 -7.71
C ASP A 3 -8.66 15.86 -8.99
N GLU A 4 -7.72 16.57 -9.58
CA GLU A 4 -6.94 16.12 -10.75
C GLU A 4 -5.61 15.46 -10.33
N ARG A 5 -5.20 15.65 -9.10
CA ARG A 5 -3.98 15.04 -8.54
C ARG A 5 -4.14 13.54 -8.39
N GLN A 6 -3.03 12.83 -8.40
CA GLN A 6 -3.00 11.38 -8.17
C GLN A 6 -2.98 11.04 -6.68
N VAL A 7 -2.28 11.84 -5.91
CA VAL A 7 -2.10 11.64 -4.46
C VAL A 7 -2.10 12.97 -3.74
N VAL A 8 -2.75 13.01 -2.59
CA VAL A 8 -2.73 14.16 -1.67
C VAL A 8 -2.38 13.67 -0.28
N PHE A 9 -1.42 14.31 0.35
CA PHE A 9 -1.06 14.09 1.74
C PHE A 9 -1.48 15.31 2.56
N PRO A 10 -2.57 15.24 3.34
CA PRO A 10 -2.95 16.31 4.24
C PRO A 10 -1.85 16.55 5.27
N VAL A 11 -1.39 17.79 5.40
CA VAL A 11 -0.32 18.17 6.32
C VAL A 11 -0.92 18.88 7.52
N GLY A 12 -0.60 18.43 8.70
CA GLY A 12 -1.04 19.02 9.96
C GLY A 12 -1.38 17.95 11.01
N GLU A 13 -1.23 18.30 12.28
CA GLU A 13 -1.45 17.38 13.40
C GLU A 13 -2.92 16.98 13.55
N ASN A 14 -3.83 17.81 13.07
CA ASN A 14 -5.28 17.62 13.21
C ASN A 14 -5.89 16.65 12.21
N TYR A 15 -5.20 16.32 11.11
CA TYR A 15 -5.71 15.38 10.12
C TYR A 15 -5.46 13.94 10.54
N VAL A 16 -6.54 13.15 10.59
CA VAL A 16 -6.48 11.70 10.74
C VAL A 16 -6.10 11.05 9.42
N SER A 17 -6.66 11.50 8.30
CA SER A 17 -6.30 11.05 6.96
C SER A 17 -4.84 11.36 6.66
N LYS A 18 -4.02 10.35 6.37
CA LYS A 18 -2.59 10.52 6.09
C LYS A 18 -2.24 10.36 4.61
N GLY A 19 -3.16 9.85 3.81
CA GLY A 19 -3.02 9.77 2.35
C GLY A 19 -4.36 9.64 1.67
N ILE A 20 -4.57 10.40 0.61
CA ILE A 20 -5.74 10.36 -0.27
C ILE A 20 -5.21 10.01 -1.66
N PHE A 21 -5.58 8.84 -2.17
CA PHE A 21 -5.11 8.30 -3.44
C PHE A 21 -6.26 8.28 -4.44
N PHE A 22 -6.16 9.05 -5.49
CA PHE A 22 -7.15 9.11 -6.58
C PHE A 22 -6.81 8.04 -7.63
N ILE A 23 -7.20 6.81 -7.36
CA ILE A 23 -6.79 5.63 -8.13
C ILE A 23 -7.24 5.74 -9.59
N SER A 24 -8.43 6.28 -9.86
CA SER A 24 -8.92 6.49 -11.21
C SER A 24 -8.13 7.55 -12.00
N ASN A 25 -7.42 8.47 -11.32
CA ASN A 25 -6.53 9.43 -11.98
C ASN A 25 -5.20 8.76 -12.39
N ILE A 26 -4.82 7.68 -11.69
CA ILE A 26 -3.64 6.86 -12.03
C ILE A 26 -3.98 5.85 -13.12
N THR A 27 -5.12 5.16 -12.95
CA THR A 27 -5.57 4.09 -13.85
C THR A 27 -7.07 4.26 -14.13
N PRO A 28 -7.46 5.00 -15.18
CA PRO A 28 -8.87 5.32 -15.44
C PRO A 28 -9.79 4.10 -15.62
N SER A 29 -9.24 2.96 -16.04
CA SER A 29 -10.00 1.72 -16.28
C SER A 29 -10.48 0.99 -15.02
N VAL A 30 -10.09 1.44 -13.81
CA VAL A 30 -10.50 0.78 -12.57
C VAL A 30 -11.91 1.17 -12.09
N SER A 31 -12.54 2.16 -12.71
CA SER A 31 -13.90 2.59 -12.40
C SER A 31 -14.73 2.79 -13.67
N PRO A 32 -16.06 2.68 -13.59
CA PRO A 32 -16.96 3.00 -14.69
C PRO A 32 -16.78 4.44 -15.17
N LYS A 33 -17.20 4.72 -16.40
CA LYS A 33 -17.13 6.07 -16.97
C LYS A 33 -17.96 7.05 -16.13
N GLY A 34 -17.33 8.12 -15.67
CA GLY A 34 -17.96 9.16 -14.84
C GLY A 34 -17.91 8.89 -13.34
N GLU A 35 -17.42 7.72 -12.94
CA GLU A 35 -17.18 7.39 -11.54
C GLU A 35 -15.68 7.44 -11.20
N HIS A 36 -15.36 7.66 -9.94
CA HIS A 36 -13.97 7.78 -9.48
C HIS A 36 -13.74 6.94 -8.23
N LEU A 37 -12.67 6.15 -8.25
CA LEU A 37 -12.21 5.39 -7.09
C LEU A 37 -11.17 6.19 -6.32
N ILE A 38 -11.43 6.39 -5.03
CA ILE A 38 -10.52 7.05 -4.09
C ILE A 38 -10.23 6.06 -2.96
N ILE A 39 -8.97 5.95 -2.58
CA ILE A 39 -8.55 5.22 -1.38
C ILE A 39 -8.00 6.24 -0.39
N VAL A 40 -8.54 6.23 0.82
CA VAL A 40 -8.07 7.09 1.91
C VAL A 40 -7.53 6.21 3.02
N GLY A 41 -6.33 6.50 3.47
CA GLY A 41 -5.64 5.66 4.45
C GLY A 41 -5.08 6.44 5.63
N THR A 42 -5.02 5.74 6.77
CA THR A 42 -4.30 6.20 7.96
C THR A 42 -3.68 5.01 8.67
N PRO A 43 -2.44 5.11 9.18
CA PRO A 43 -1.89 4.11 10.07
C PRO A 43 -2.61 4.17 11.42
N VAL A 44 -2.94 3.01 11.96
CA VAL A 44 -3.50 2.83 13.29
C VAL A 44 -2.67 1.81 14.06
N LYS A 45 -2.78 1.83 15.39
CA LYS A 45 -2.11 0.80 16.20
C LYS A 45 -2.77 -0.55 15.98
N PRO A 46 -2.00 -1.67 16.00
CA PRO A 46 -2.56 -3.00 15.76
C PRO A 46 -3.76 -3.34 16.65
N GLU A 47 -3.74 -2.94 17.92
CA GLU A 47 -4.84 -3.16 18.87
C GLU A 47 -6.11 -2.37 18.53
N GLU A 48 -6.01 -1.25 17.83
CA GLU A 48 -7.16 -0.45 17.41
C GLU A 48 -7.94 -1.13 16.28
N THR A 49 -7.27 -1.96 15.46
CA THR A 49 -7.93 -2.65 14.32
C THR A 49 -8.97 -3.66 14.77
N GLU A 50 -8.87 -4.17 15.98
CA GLU A 50 -9.80 -5.13 16.58
C GLU A 50 -10.95 -4.44 17.33
N ASN A 51 -10.99 -3.11 17.36
CA ASN A 51 -12.03 -2.32 18.00
C ASN A 51 -12.96 -1.66 16.96
N PRO A 52 -14.16 -2.24 16.68
CA PRO A 52 -15.08 -1.72 15.67
C PRO A 52 -15.56 -0.29 15.96
N THR A 53 -15.74 0.07 17.22
CA THR A 53 -16.15 1.44 17.61
C THR A 53 -15.06 2.44 17.25
N ARG A 54 -13.82 2.12 17.59
CA ARG A 54 -12.67 2.95 17.26
C ARG A 54 -12.48 3.13 15.76
N ILE A 55 -12.61 2.06 14.99
CA ILE A 55 -12.52 2.13 13.51
C ILE A 55 -13.65 3.01 12.95
N LYS A 56 -14.88 2.88 13.48
CA LYS A 56 -16.00 3.72 13.07
C LYS A 56 -15.74 5.21 13.33
N GLU A 57 -15.17 5.56 14.48
CA GLU A 57 -14.77 6.94 14.81
C GLU A 57 -13.74 7.49 13.83
N ILE A 58 -12.69 6.69 13.54
CA ILE A 58 -11.63 7.06 12.61
C ILE A 58 -12.22 7.30 11.21
N VAL A 59 -13.04 6.38 10.70
CA VAL A 59 -13.68 6.50 9.39
C VAL A 59 -14.59 7.74 9.32
N SER A 60 -15.38 7.98 10.37
CA SER A 60 -16.24 9.17 10.44
C SER A 60 -15.43 10.46 10.41
N LYS A 61 -14.30 10.51 11.13
CA LYS A 61 -13.41 11.67 11.10
C LYS A 61 -12.75 11.85 9.73
N MET A 62 -12.31 10.77 9.09
CA MET A 62 -11.75 10.83 7.73
C MET A 62 -12.77 11.38 6.72
N LYS A 63 -14.04 10.95 6.79
CA LYS A 63 -15.10 11.48 5.94
C LYS A 63 -15.34 12.98 6.17
N GLN A 64 -15.39 13.40 7.43
CA GLN A 64 -15.50 14.82 7.77
C GLN A 64 -14.35 15.62 7.16
N GLU A 65 -13.12 15.14 7.27
CA GLU A 65 -11.94 15.78 6.68
C GLU A 65 -12.01 15.87 5.15
N LEU A 66 -12.54 14.83 4.50
CA LEU A 66 -12.77 14.86 3.05
C LEU A 66 -13.80 15.90 2.65
N SER A 67 -14.90 16.04 3.39
CA SER A 67 -15.92 17.06 3.15
C SER A 67 -15.38 18.49 3.40
N GLU A 68 -14.47 18.66 4.37
CA GLU A 68 -13.79 19.94 4.61
C GLU A 68 -12.81 20.30 3.48
N ILE A 69 -12.09 19.31 2.90
CA ILE A 69 -11.12 19.51 1.81
C ILE A 69 -11.84 19.63 0.46
N TYR A 70 -12.90 18.87 0.26
CA TYR A 70 -13.66 18.74 -0.99
C TYR A 70 -15.15 18.98 -0.71
N PRO A 71 -15.66 20.23 -0.88
CA PRO A 71 -17.04 20.58 -0.53
C PRO A 71 -18.12 19.70 -1.18
N ASP A 72 -17.85 19.18 -2.39
CA ASP A 72 -18.78 18.32 -3.12
C ASP A 72 -18.66 16.83 -2.76
N PHE A 73 -17.85 16.48 -1.75
CA PHE A 73 -17.55 15.08 -1.43
C PHE A 73 -18.80 14.29 -1.02
N ASP A 74 -19.59 14.82 -0.07
CA ASP A 74 -20.75 14.11 0.47
C ASP A 74 -21.82 13.87 -0.61
N ASP A 75 -22.07 14.87 -1.47
CA ASP A 75 -23.04 14.77 -2.57
C ASP A 75 -22.56 13.84 -3.70
N SER A 76 -21.26 13.66 -3.82
CA SER A 76 -20.62 12.82 -4.84
C SER A 76 -20.37 11.38 -4.38
N LEU A 77 -20.55 11.07 -3.09
CA LEU A 77 -20.25 9.76 -2.54
C LEU A 77 -21.30 8.73 -2.92
N LEU A 78 -20.96 7.79 -3.80
CA LEU A 78 -21.84 6.71 -4.20
C LEU A 78 -21.84 5.56 -3.19
N TRP A 79 -20.69 5.18 -2.67
CA TRP A 79 -20.52 4.12 -1.67
C TRP A 79 -19.16 4.26 -0.97
N ASP A 80 -19.04 3.63 0.18
CA ASP A 80 -17.78 3.46 0.87
C ASP A 80 -17.61 2.04 1.42
N ARG A 81 -16.36 1.60 1.54
CA ARG A 81 -16.01 0.30 2.11
C ARG A 81 -14.86 0.44 3.08
N PRO A 82 -15.13 0.70 4.36
CA PRO A 82 -14.09 0.74 5.38
C PRO A 82 -13.46 -0.63 5.58
N MET A 83 -12.13 -0.65 5.68
CA MET A 83 -11.35 -1.84 5.96
C MET A 83 -10.26 -1.50 6.97
N ALA A 84 -10.03 -2.38 7.93
CA ALA A 84 -8.94 -2.28 8.88
C ALA A 84 -8.20 -3.61 8.96
N TRP A 85 -6.88 -3.57 8.82
CA TRP A 85 -6.04 -4.76 8.90
C TRP A 85 -4.93 -4.55 9.90
N LYS A 86 -4.65 -5.59 10.68
CA LYS A 86 -3.57 -5.61 11.65
C LYS A 86 -2.18 -5.49 10.98
N LEU A 87 -2.06 -6.08 9.79
CA LEU A 87 -0.84 -6.07 8.99
C LEU A 87 -1.21 -5.76 7.53
N VAL A 88 -0.89 -4.57 7.07
CA VAL A 88 -0.99 -4.19 5.64
C VAL A 88 0.32 -4.50 4.94
N GLU A 89 1.45 -4.18 5.59
CA GLU A 89 2.79 -4.54 5.16
C GLU A 89 3.39 -5.50 6.19
N ALA A 90 3.72 -6.73 5.76
CA ALA A 90 4.09 -7.80 6.65
C ALA A 90 5.56 -7.77 7.12
N VAL A 91 6.39 -6.85 6.62
CA VAL A 91 7.82 -6.83 6.90
C VAL A 91 8.17 -5.62 7.74
N VAL A 92 8.78 -5.89 8.91
CA VAL A 92 9.40 -4.85 9.73
C VAL A 92 10.61 -4.30 9.00
N LYS A 93 10.59 -3.02 8.71
CA LYS A 93 11.72 -2.31 8.10
C LYS A 93 12.60 -1.73 9.20
N GLU A 94 13.49 -2.53 9.74
CA GLU A 94 14.48 -2.05 10.72
C GLU A 94 15.52 -1.13 10.06
N PRO A 95 16.11 -0.18 10.82
CA PRO A 95 17.21 0.62 10.32
C PRO A 95 18.35 -0.27 9.80
N GLY A 96 18.80 0.00 8.58
CA GLY A 96 19.84 -0.80 7.92
C GLY A 96 19.34 -1.99 7.10
N LEU A 97 18.09 -2.44 7.26
CA LEU A 97 17.50 -3.52 6.47
C LEU A 97 16.99 -2.97 5.11
N VAL A 98 17.92 -2.51 4.30
CA VAL A 98 17.65 -1.89 3.00
C VAL A 98 18.54 -2.50 1.93
N TRP A 99 18.06 -2.52 0.69
CA TRP A 99 18.78 -2.95 -0.49
C TRP A 99 19.42 -4.34 -0.31
N LYS A 100 20.75 -4.43 -0.44
CA LYS A 100 21.53 -5.67 -0.31
C LYS A 100 21.54 -6.28 1.10
N ASN A 101 21.12 -5.55 2.11
CA ASN A 101 21.03 -6.06 3.47
C ASN A 101 19.69 -6.75 3.75
N LYS A 102 18.74 -6.73 2.80
CA LYS A 102 17.53 -7.55 2.84
C LYS A 102 17.88 -9.03 2.68
N MET A 103 16.92 -9.91 2.89
CA MET A 103 17.08 -11.35 2.73
C MET A 103 17.54 -11.71 1.31
N PRO A 104 18.51 -12.61 1.12
CA PRO A 104 18.95 -13.05 -0.20
C PRO A 104 17.83 -13.83 -0.93
N HIS A 105 17.94 -13.89 -2.26
CA HIS A 105 16.97 -14.63 -3.10
C HIS A 105 17.06 -16.14 -2.98
N SER A 106 18.15 -16.68 -2.43
CA SER A 106 18.34 -18.11 -2.19
C SER A 106 19.11 -18.34 -0.91
N VAL A 107 18.99 -19.52 -0.33
CA VAL A 107 19.76 -19.95 0.84
C VAL A 107 20.73 -21.06 0.45
N SER A 108 21.94 -21.02 0.98
CA SER A 108 23.04 -21.91 0.60
C SER A 108 22.78 -23.39 0.90
N ASN A 109 21.87 -23.70 1.83
CA ASN A 109 21.66 -25.05 2.33
C ASN A 109 20.45 -25.76 1.71
N VAL A 110 19.70 -25.10 0.82
CA VAL A 110 18.51 -25.67 0.19
C VAL A 110 18.56 -25.36 -1.30
N ASP A 111 18.84 -26.40 -2.07
CA ASP A 111 18.87 -26.27 -3.53
C ASP A 111 17.46 -26.12 -4.11
N GLY A 112 17.30 -25.28 -5.13
CA GLY A 112 16.02 -25.03 -5.80
C GLY A 112 15.03 -24.17 -5.00
N LEU A 113 15.38 -23.66 -3.80
CA LEU A 113 14.52 -22.75 -3.05
C LEU A 113 14.90 -21.30 -3.31
N PHE A 114 13.93 -20.53 -3.81
CA PHE A 114 14.09 -19.11 -4.10
C PHE A 114 13.04 -18.27 -3.38
N PHE A 115 13.44 -17.06 -2.96
CA PHE A 115 12.57 -16.08 -2.31
C PHE A 115 12.46 -14.84 -3.19
N VAL A 116 11.24 -14.37 -3.36
CA VAL A 116 10.91 -13.18 -4.13
C VAL A 116 9.88 -12.35 -3.36
N GLY A 117 10.06 -11.05 -3.34
CA GLY A 117 9.17 -10.15 -2.63
C GLY A 117 9.88 -8.91 -2.14
N ASP A 118 9.16 -7.99 -1.52
CA ASP A 118 9.70 -6.72 -1.06
C ASP A 118 10.65 -6.85 0.16
N SER A 119 10.64 -8.00 0.84
CA SER A 119 11.56 -8.36 1.93
C SER A 119 12.89 -8.90 1.46
N THR A 120 13.02 -9.26 0.17
CA THR A 120 14.27 -9.76 -0.41
C THR A 120 15.08 -8.65 -1.07
N ILE A 121 16.34 -8.92 -1.41
CA ILE A 121 17.24 -7.93 -2.05
C ILE A 121 16.53 -7.26 -3.22
N SER A 122 16.32 -5.94 -3.08
CA SER A 122 15.63 -5.11 -4.06
C SER A 122 15.67 -3.65 -3.65
N TYR A 123 15.57 -2.72 -4.61
CA TYR A 123 15.39 -1.29 -4.30
C TYR A 123 13.96 -0.98 -3.91
N GLY A 124 13.76 0.10 -3.15
CA GLY A 124 12.44 0.60 -2.79
C GLY A 124 11.74 -0.21 -1.71
N ILE A 125 10.43 -0.04 -1.64
CA ILE A 125 9.50 -0.68 -0.70
C ILE A 125 8.22 -1.08 -1.44
N GLY A 126 7.46 -2.01 -0.84
CA GLY A 126 6.14 -2.40 -1.36
C GLY A 126 6.19 -3.06 -2.73
N THR A 127 5.23 -2.77 -3.58
CA THR A 127 5.02 -3.42 -4.88
C THR A 127 6.21 -3.24 -5.84
N ASP A 128 6.79 -2.05 -5.92
CA ASP A 128 7.96 -1.78 -6.77
C ASP A 128 9.17 -2.62 -6.34
N SER A 129 9.37 -2.72 -5.03
CA SER A 129 10.42 -3.56 -4.44
C SER A 129 10.19 -5.04 -4.74
N ALA A 130 8.95 -5.52 -4.65
CA ALA A 130 8.58 -6.89 -4.97
C ALA A 130 8.81 -7.21 -6.46
N ALA A 131 8.41 -6.33 -7.36
CA ALA A 131 8.64 -6.47 -8.79
C ALA A 131 10.14 -6.48 -9.13
N HIS A 132 10.91 -5.54 -8.55
CA HIS A 132 12.36 -5.49 -8.73
C HIS A 132 13.05 -6.75 -8.17
N SER A 133 12.59 -7.28 -7.04
CA SER A 133 13.06 -8.56 -6.49
C SER A 133 12.89 -9.71 -7.49
N ALA A 134 11.74 -9.77 -8.17
CA ALA A 134 11.49 -10.80 -9.19
C ALA A 134 12.48 -10.70 -10.36
N VAL A 135 12.77 -9.49 -10.82
CA VAL A 135 13.77 -9.25 -11.89
C VAL A 135 15.15 -9.73 -11.47
N LEU A 136 15.55 -9.46 -10.22
CA LEU A 136 16.85 -9.89 -9.70
C LEU A 136 16.95 -11.40 -9.46
N ALA A 137 15.87 -12.05 -9.04
CA ALA A 137 15.83 -13.50 -8.80
C ALA A 137 15.81 -14.30 -10.12
N HIS A 138 15.24 -13.78 -11.19
CA HIS A 138 15.07 -14.48 -12.47
C HIS A 138 16.34 -15.13 -12.99
N PRO A 139 17.50 -14.45 -13.12
CA PRO A 139 18.72 -15.09 -13.65
C PRO A 139 19.24 -16.21 -12.73
N LEU A 140 19.01 -16.14 -11.42
CA LEU A 140 19.40 -17.19 -10.47
C LEU A 140 18.55 -18.45 -10.70
N ILE A 141 17.24 -18.27 -10.88
CA ILE A 141 16.29 -19.35 -11.18
C ILE A 141 16.63 -20.00 -12.53
N GLN A 142 16.87 -19.20 -13.57
CA GLN A 142 17.25 -19.69 -14.90
C GLN A 142 18.52 -20.52 -14.85
N LYS A 143 19.54 -20.04 -14.12
CA LYS A 143 20.80 -20.79 -13.96
C LYS A 143 20.57 -22.14 -13.27
N HIS A 144 19.75 -22.19 -12.23
CA HIS A 144 19.41 -23.44 -11.54
C HIS A 144 18.69 -24.42 -12.50
N LEU A 145 17.66 -23.97 -13.19
CA LEU A 145 16.91 -24.81 -14.14
C LEU A 145 17.78 -25.36 -15.26
N SER A 146 18.81 -24.62 -15.69
CA SER A 146 19.76 -25.07 -16.73
C SER A 146 20.79 -26.09 -16.22
N SER A 147 20.85 -26.32 -14.90
CA SER A 147 21.77 -27.28 -14.26
C SER A 147 21.10 -28.61 -13.89
N LEU A 148 19.79 -28.72 -14.08
CA LEU A 148 19.00 -29.95 -13.90
C LEU A 148 19.03 -30.81 -15.15
#